data_6d2d877d51ae3ef784bee52d251892ab
#
_entry.id   6d2d877d51ae3ef784bee52d251892ab
#
_cell.length_a   1.000
_cell.length_b   1.000
_cell.length_c   1.000
_cell.angle_alpha   90.00
_cell.angle_beta   90.00
_cell.angle_gamma   90.00
#
_symmetry.space_group_name_H-M   'P 1'
#
loop_
_entity.id
_entity.type
_entity.pdbx_description
1 polymer ?
#
loop_
_entity_poly.entity_id
_entity_poly.type
_entity_poly.pdbx_seq_one_letter_code
_entity_poly.pdbx_strand_id
1 'polypeptide(L)'
;MISTVMPQVYALRPPAPMLKWNKKIGMGNPSMNTVKLRYFVEVARYGSFSEAARRLYTAQPNLSKQIAQMEQELGFALFTRSRRSVKLTPAGQFLYDQIRDLPDQLDNIFEQARSLARKGEGTLSIGVLEGQDVNQVLSDRLSQIKTIYPQLQITLERNSYQNLRSGLRSGHYDLIITLSFDVEDEADFRLFTLYEKSPAIAMHKAHPLASQKALTLGDLKDENFVVISRQESPGGYQRLVDSCAAEGFAPKIVREPRSLESLLLCVEMGVGISLLDQNTRLELSPYIVTIPQHAPPMAVVAVINRSDQRPVIQNVVKLLSSQNNGEL
;
A
#
# COMPACT_ATOMS: atom_id res chain seq x y z
N MET A 1 -12.59 -55.68 -35.44
CA MET A 1 -12.81 -55.66 -33.98
C MET A 1 -12.25 -54.37 -33.48
N ILE A 2 -13.08 -53.36 -33.30
CA ILE A 2 -12.71 -52.04 -32.81
C ILE A 2 -13.21 -51.97 -31.37
N SER A 3 -12.28 -51.97 -30.43
CA SER A 3 -12.59 -51.87 -28.99
C SER A 3 -12.77 -50.41 -28.61
N THR A 4 -13.99 -50.05 -28.28
CA THR A 4 -14.35 -48.69 -27.78
C THR A 4 -14.00 -48.59 -26.30
N VAL A 5 -13.03 -47.73 -25.96
CA VAL A 5 -12.72 -47.39 -24.59
C VAL A 5 -13.64 -46.25 -24.18
N MET A 6 -14.53 -46.49 -23.24
CA MET A 6 -15.34 -45.46 -22.59
C MET A 6 -14.47 -44.67 -21.58
N PRO A 7 -14.62 -43.34 -21.47
CA PRO A 7 -13.95 -42.57 -20.43
C PRO A 7 -14.64 -42.80 -19.06
N GLN A 8 -13.82 -43.10 -18.08
CA GLN A 8 -14.23 -43.21 -16.68
C GLN A 8 -14.79 -41.86 -16.17
N VAL A 9 -16.07 -41.87 -15.82
CA VAL A 9 -16.73 -40.79 -15.11
C VAL A 9 -16.16 -40.73 -13.69
N TYR A 10 -15.44 -39.66 -13.36
CA TYR A 10 -15.01 -39.36 -11.98
C TYR A 10 -16.25 -39.17 -11.11
N ALA A 11 -16.56 -40.14 -10.28
CA ALA A 11 -17.54 -40.01 -9.23
C ALA A 11 -17.06 -38.94 -8.22
N LEU A 12 -17.78 -37.85 -8.12
CA LEU A 12 -17.61 -36.86 -7.11
C LEU A 12 -17.71 -37.52 -5.72
N ARG A 13 -16.63 -37.52 -4.95
CA ARG A 13 -16.68 -37.93 -3.55
C ARG A 13 -17.75 -37.09 -2.83
N PRO A 14 -18.59 -37.68 -2.01
CA PRO A 14 -19.52 -36.94 -1.18
C PRO A 14 -18.72 -35.98 -0.29
N PRO A 15 -19.23 -34.74 -0.01
CA PRO A 15 -18.56 -33.80 0.86
C PRO A 15 -18.29 -34.48 2.23
N ALA A 16 -17.09 -34.29 2.74
CA ALA A 16 -16.72 -34.77 4.06
C ALA A 16 -17.77 -34.31 5.08
N PRO A 17 -18.11 -35.14 6.09
CA PRO A 17 -19.12 -34.75 7.06
C PRO A 17 -18.70 -33.42 7.71
N MET A 18 -19.61 -32.43 7.67
CA MET A 18 -19.46 -31.16 8.35
C MET A 18 -18.88 -31.42 9.73
N LEU A 19 -17.65 -30.98 9.94
CA LEU A 19 -17.04 -30.92 11.27
C LEU A 19 -18.05 -30.21 12.18
N LYS A 20 -18.71 -30.97 13.06
CA LYS A 20 -19.49 -30.42 14.14
C LYS A 20 -18.54 -29.59 14.98
N TRP A 21 -18.56 -28.28 14.76
CA TRP A 21 -17.92 -27.32 15.66
C TRP A 21 -18.55 -27.49 17.04
N ASN A 22 -17.83 -28.24 17.86
CA ASN A 22 -18.35 -28.74 19.11
C ASN A 22 -18.43 -27.56 20.10
N LYS A 23 -19.63 -27.31 20.57
CA LYS A 23 -20.00 -26.54 21.75
C LYS A 23 -19.18 -26.96 22.97
N LYS A 24 -17.94 -26.49 23.10
CA LYS A 24 -17.14 -26.73 24.31
C LYS A 24 -16.17 -25.57 24.63
N ILE A 25 -16.51 -24.36 24.24
CA ILE A 25 -16.04 -23.16 24.91
C ILE A 25 -17.30 -22.41 25.29
N GLY A 26 -17.57 -22.24 26.60
CA GLY A 26 -18.78 -21.62 27.14
C GLY A 26 -18.83 -20.11 26.93
N MET A 27 -18.67 -19.68 25.69
CA MET A 27 -18.91 -18.32 25.23
C MET A 27 -19.89 -18.42 24.06
N GLY A 28 -21.03 -17.73 24.17
CA GLY A 28 -22.01 -17.61 23.10
C GLY A 28 -21.27 -17.26 21.81
N ASN A 29 -21.65 -17.94 20.72
CA ASN A 29 -21.08 -17.68 19.40
C ASN A 29 -21.21 -16.17 19.11
N PRO A 30 -20.11 -15.39 19.15
CA PRO A 30 -20.24 -13.96 18.92
C PRO A 30 -20.85 -13.80 17.53
N SER A 31 -21.99 -13.12 17.44
CA SER A 31 -22.60 -12.77 16.15
C SER A 31 -21.75 -11.67 15.48
N MET A 32 -20.42 -11.92 15.43
CA MET A 32 -19.45 -11.05 14.82
C MET A 32 -19.76 -10.98 13.34
N ASN A 33 -20.26 -9.85 12.89
CA ASN A 33 -20.47 -9.60 11.46
C ASN A 33 -19.46 -8.57 10.93
N THR A 34 -19.31 -8.53 9.63
CA THR A 34 -18.38 -7.63 8.94
C THR A 34 -18.63 -6.15 9.24
N VAL A 35 -19.89 -5.77 9.53
CA VAL A 35 -20.24 -4.40 9.89
C VAL A 35 -19.65 -4.00 11.23
N LYS A 36 -19.73 -4.87 12.26
CA LYS A 36 -19.11 -4.61 13.57
C LYS A 36 -17.60 -4.49 13.46
N LEU A 37 -16.95 -5.36 12.66
CA LEU A 37 -15.51 -5.29 12.41
C LEU A 37 -15.12 -3.96 11.75
N ARG A 38 -15.86 -3.54 10.73
CA ARG A 38 -15.62 -2.25 10.05
C ARG A 38 -15.80 -1.08 11.01
N TYR A 39 -16.85 -1.09 11.83
CA TYR A 39 -17.09 -0.06 12.83
C TYR A 39 -15.95 0.04 13.86
N PHE A 40 -15.46 -1.09 14.34
CA PHE A 40 -14.32 -1.15 15.26
C PHE A 40 -13.06 -0.57 14.62
N VAL A 41 -12.73 -1.02 13.41
CA VAL A 41 -11.53 -0.57 12.68
C VAL A 41 -11.57 0.94 12.44
N GLU A 42 -12.71 1.50 12.02
CA GLU A 42 -12.82 2.92 11.76
C GLU A 42 -12.77 3.77 13.04
N VAL A 43 -13.40 3.34 14.14
CA VAL A 43 -13.28 4.04 15.43
C VAL A 43 -11.84 4.01 15.94
N ALA A 44 -11.14 2.89 15.78
CA ALA A 44 -9.73 2.75 16.14
C ALA A 44 -8.83 3.66 15.31
N ARG A 45 -9.05 3.71 13.99
CA ARG A 45 -8.29 4.52 13.03
C ARG A 45 -8.36 6.01 13.34
N TYR A 46 -9.55 6.52 13.66
CA TYR A 46 -9.77 7.96 13.87
C TYR A 46 -9.74 8.40 15.33
N GLY A 47 -9.75 7.46 16.28
CA GLY A 47 -9.81 7.79 17.72
C GLY A 47 -11.07 8.58 18.11
N SER A 48 -12.14 8.52 17.30
CA SER A 48 -13.36 9.32 17.45
C SER A 48 -14.59 8.59 16.91
N PHE A 49 -15.57 8.37 17.78
CA PHE A 49 -16.86 7.80 17.37
C PHE A 49 -17.63 8.71 16.40
N SER A 50 -17.59 10.02 16.60
CA SER A 50 -18.29 10.97 15.75
C SER A 50 -17.69 11.04 14.34
N GLU A 51 -16.36 11.09 14.24
CA GLU A 51 -15.68 11.11 12.94
C GLU A 51 -15.86 9.78 12.19
N ALA A 52 -15.71 8.65 12.87
CA ALA A 52 -15.96 7.33 12.27
C ALA A 52 -17.43 7.21 11.77
N ALA A 53 -18.39 7.66 12.56
CA ALA A 53 -19.82 7.62 12.18
C ALA A 53 -20.09 8.48 10.94
N ARG A 54 -19.50 9.66 10.84
CA ARG A 54 -19.62 10.55 9.68
C ARG A 54 -19.10 9.86 8.42
N ARG A 55 -17.93 9.22 8.48
CA ARG A 55 -17.31 8.52 7.35
C ARG A 55 -18.05 7.26 6.93
N LEU A 56 -18.66 6.58 7.90
CA LEU A 56 -19.46 5.37 7.66
C LEU A 56 -20.91 5.68 7.29
N TYR A 57 -21.27 6.96 7.13
CA TYR A 57 -22.63 7.40 6.83
C TYR A 57 -23.67 6.79 7.78
N THR A 58 -23.31 6.71 9.08
CA THR A 58 -24.18 6.16 10.13
C THR A 58 -24.35 7.15 11.30
N ALA A 59 -25.40 6.95 12.11
CA ALA A 59 -25.58 7.75 13.33
C ALA A 59 -24.61 7.29 14.43
N GLN A 60 -23.95 8.23 15.10
CA GLN A 60 -22.98 7.93 16.17
C GLN A 60 -23.57 7.07 17.31
N PRO A 61 -24.86 7.23 17.74
CA PRO A 61 -25.47 6.33 18.72
C PRO A 61 -25.54 4.87 18.24
N ASN A 62 -25.83 4.65 16.96
CA ASN A 62 -25.84 3.30 16.38
C ASN A 62 -24.43 2.67 16.38
N LEU A 63 -23.44 3.43 15.93
CA LEU A 63 -22.04 2.98 15.95
C LEU A 63 -21.61 2.62 17.38
N SER A 64 -21.89 3.48 18.36
CA SER A 64 -21.55 3.26 19.77
C SER A 64 -22.25 2.02 20.34
N LYS A 65 -23.51 1.77 19.97
CA LYS A 65 -24.27 0.58 20.37
C LYS A 65 -23.66 -0.70 19.80
N GLN A 66 -23.27 -0.69 18.52
CA GLN A 66 -22.66 -1.85 17.87
C GLN A 66 -21.29 -2.20 18.48
N ILE A 67 -20.48 -1.21 18.81
CA ILE A 67 -19.20 -1.43 19.51
C ILE A 67 -19.44 -1.97 20.92
N ALA A 68 -20.40 -1.42 21.67
CA ALA A 68 -20.72 -1.94 23.01
C ALA A 68 -21.22 -3.39 22.97
N GLN A 69 -22.02 -3.75 21.97
CA GLN A 69 -22.42 -5.16 21.75
C GLN A 69 -21.21 -6.05 21.42
N MET A 70 -20.28 -5.57 20.58
CA MET A 70 -19.05 -6.30 20.27
C MET A 70 -18.20 -6.54 21.53
N GLU A 71 -18.01 -5.52 22.38
CA GLU A 71 -17.29 -5.64 23.65
C GLU A 71 -17.98 -6.64 24.59
N GLN A 72 -19.30 -6.62 24.66
CA GLN A 72 -20.10 -7.57 25.45
C GLN A 72 -19.94 -9.02 24.93
N GLU A 73 -19.99 -9.22 23.61
CA GLU A 73 -19.82 -10.54 22.98
C GLU A 73 -18.41 -11.10 23.18
N LEU A 74 -17.40 -10.23 23.14
CA LEU A 74 -16.00 -10.60 23.37
C LEU A 74 -15.66 -10.80 24.86
N GLY A 75 -16.44 -10.21 25.77
CA GLY A 75 -16.23 -10.28 27.21
C GLY A 75 -15.11 -9.35 27.71
N PHE A 76 -14.63 -8.43 26.89
CA PHE A 76 -13.63 -7.43 27.28
C PHE A 76 -13.82 -6.11 26.50
N ALA A 77 -13.35 -5.02 27.10
CA ALA A 77 -13.41 -3.70 26.48
C ALA A 77 -12.34 -3.56 25.38
N LEU A 78 -12.72 -2.99 24.25
CA LEU A 78 -11.83 -2.65 23.14
C LEU A 78 -11.30 -1.21 23.23
N PHE A 79 -12.11 -0.32 23.85
CA PHE A 79 -11.79 1.10 24.00
C PHE A 79 -11.82 1.52 25.47
N THR A 80 -10.88 2.38 25.86
CA THR A 80 -10.97 3.23 27.02
C THR A 80 -11.58 4.57 26.59
N ARG A 81 -12.65 4.98 27.29
CA ARG A 81 -13.38 6.22 26.98
C ARG A 81 -13.14 7.25 28.08
N SER A 82 -12.62 8.40 27.71
CA SER A 82 -12.56 9.58 28.58
C SER A 82 -13.37 10.72 27.97
N ARG A 83 -13.63 11.77 28.76
CA ARG A 83 -14.36 12.95 28.24
C ARG A 83 -13.68 13.63 27.04
N ARG A 84 -12.39 13.37 26.81
CA ARG A 84 -11.58 14.06 25.78
C ARG A 84 -10.93 13.13 24.76
N SER A 85 -10.97 11.81 24.96
CA SER A 85 -10.28 10.88 24.05
C SER A 85 -10.89 9.47 24.06
N VAL A 86 -10.82 8.82 22.93
CA VAL A 86 -11.08 7.41 22.73
C VAL A 86 -9.74 6.76 22.40
N LYS A 87 -9.31 5.77 23.19
CA LYS A 87 -8.06 5.05 22.98
C LYS A 87 -8.32 3.55 23.02
N LEU A 88 -7.56 2.79 22.29
CA LEU A 88 -7.61 1.33 22.35
C LEU A 88 -7.10 0.83 23.72
N THR A 89 -7.72 -0.23 24.23
CA THR A 89 -7.14 -1.05 25.32
C THR A 89 -6.00 -1.90 24.74
N PRO A 90 -5.14 -2.54 25.55
CA PRO A 90 -4.16 -3.50 25.03
C PRO A 90 -4.78 -4.62 24.19
N ALA A 91 -5.93 -5.16 24.60
CA ALA A 91 -6.67 -6.15 23.84
C ALA A 91 -7.27 -5.57 22.55
N GLY A 92 -7.77 -4.33 22.60
CA GLY A 92 -8.23 -3.59 21.42
C GLY A 92 -7.11 -3.32 20.44
N GLN A 93 -5.93 -2.93 20.91
CA GLN A 93 -4.76 -2.72 20.06
C GLN A 93 -4.35 -4.01 19.35
N PHE A 94 -4.22 -5.10 20.10
CA PHE A 94 -3.91 -6.41 19.51
C PHE A 94 -4.93 -6.78 18.42
N LEU A 95 -6.22 -6.66 18.72
CA LEU A 95 -7.27 -6.99 17.75
C LEU A 95 -7.19 -6.08 16.51
N TYR A 96 -7.00 -4.77 16.71
CA TYR A 96 -6.85 -3.82 15.60
C TYR A 96 -5.70 -4.19 14.66
N ASP A 97 -4.54 -4.51 15.22
CA ASP A 97 -3.35 -4.86 14.44
C ASP A 97 -3.57 -6.12 13.58
N GLN A 98 -4.42 -7.06 14.07
CA GLN A 98 -4.74 -8.30 13.35
C GLN A 98 -5.81 -8.13 12.27
N ILE A 99 -6.78 -7.22 12.46
CA ILE A 99 -7.97 -7.18 11.60
C ILE A 99 -8.19 -5.85 10.86
N ARG A 100 -7.31 -4.87 11.01
CA ARG A 100 -7.48 -3.53 10.39
C ARG A 100 -7.70 -3.57 8.88
N ASP A 101 -7.10 -4.54 8.20
CA ASP A 101 -7.19 -4.69 6.74
C ASP A 101 -8.27 -5.71 6.31
N LEU A 102 -8.85 -6.45 7.26
CA LEU A 102 -9.81 -7.52 6.97
C LEU A 102 -11.10 -7.04 6.28
N PRO A 103 -11.73 -5.90 6.68
CA PRO A 103 -12.91 -5.39 5.98
C PRO A 103 -12.65 -5.13 4.49
N ASP A 104 -11.51 -4.53 4.17
CA ASP A 104 -11.13 -4.21 2.80
C ASP A 104 -10.78 -5.48 2.01
N GLN A 105 -10.15 -6.49 2.65
CA GLN A 105 -9.91 -7.81 2.07
C GLN A 105 -11.21 -8.51 1.67
N LEU A 106 -12.22 -8.48 2.53
CA LEU A 106 -13.51 -9.12 2.24
C LEU A 106 -14.24 -8.44 1.08
N ASP A 107 -14.27 -7.10 1.05
CA ASP A 107 -14.88 -6.37 -0.05
C ASP A 107 -14.22 -6.74 -1.39
N ASN A 108 -12.91 -6.83 -1.39
CA ASN A 108 -12.15 -7.19 -2.58
C ASN A 108 -12.39 -8.64 -3.02
N ILE A 109 -12.43 -9.60 -2.09
CA ILE A 109 -12.80 -10.99 -2.41
C ILE A 109 -14.18 -11.05 -3.09
N PHE A 110 -15.15 -10.26 -2.61
CA PHE A 110 -16.47 -10.20 -3.23
C PHE A 110 -16.42 -9.55 -4.63
N GLU A 111 -15.65 -8.49 -4.82
CA GLU A 111 -15.47 -7.87 -6.15
C GLU A 111 -14.76 -8.81 -7.12
N GLN A 112 -13.72 -9.52 -6.68
CA GLN A 112 -13.07 -10.54 -7.50
C GLN A 112 -14.04 -11.67 -7.88
N ALA A 113 -14.85 -12.14 -6.94
CA ALA A 113 -15.86 -13.15 -7.23
C ALA A 113 -16.91 -12.63 -8.22
N ARG A 114 -17.36 -11.38 -8.10
CA ARG A 114 -18.26 -10.72 -9.06
C ARG A 114 -17.62 -10.58 -10.44
N SER A 115 -16.34 -10.18 -10.49
CA SER A 115 -15.57 -10.06 -11.73
C SER A 115 -15.45 -11.40 -12.44
N LEU A 116 -15.17 -12.50 -11.71
CA LEU A 116 -15.14 -13.85 -12.26
C LEU A 116 -16.51 -14.33 -12.77
N ALA A 117 -17.58 -13.91 -12.10
CA ALA A 117 -18.95 -14.24 -12.51
C ALA A 117 -19.40 -13.48 -13.77
N ARG A 118 -18.87 -12.29 -14.01
CA ARG A 118 -19.11 -11.47 -15.21
C ARG A 118 -18.10 -11.87 -16.28
N LYS A 119 -18.38 -12.90 -17.08
CA LYS A 119 -17.50 -13.39 -18.15
C LYS A 119 -16.96 -12.23 -19.02
N GLY A 120 -15.71 -11.81 -18.82
CA GLY A 120 -14.99 -10.83 -19.64
C GLY A 120 -15.07 -9.36 -19.18
N GLU A 121 -15.91 -9.01 -18.21
CA GLU A 121 -15.97 -7.67 -17.65
C GLU A 121 -15.19 -7.63 -16.33
N GLY A 122 -13.86 -7.52 -16.39
CA GLY A 122 -13.02 -7.40 -15.22
C GLY A 122 -12.75 -5.93 -14.85
N THR A 123 -12.50 -5.69 -13.58
CA THR A 123 -11.86 -4.46 -13.13
C THR A 123 -10.37 -4.73 -12.89
N LEU A 124 -9.55 -3.73 -13.11
CA LEU A 124 -8.12 -3.71 -12.78
C LEU A 124 -7.85 -2.48 -11.90
N SER A 125 -7.56 -2.72 -10.64
CA SER A 125 -7.23 -1.66 -9.68
C SER A 125 -5.72 -1.50 -9.59
N ILE A 126 -5.21 -0.31 -9.94
CA ILE A 126 -3.78 0.00 -9.90
C ILE A 126 -3.54 1.08 -8.85
N GLY A 127 -2.75 0.74 -7.82
CA GLY A 127 -2.21 1.71 -6.88
C GLY A 127 -0.88 2.28 -7.37
N VAL A 128 -0.68 3.58 -7.26
CA VAL A 128 0.56 4.26 -7.65
C VAL A 128 1.11 5.03 -6.47
N LEU A 129 2.40 4.92 -6.22
CA LEU A 129 3.05 5.66 -5.15
C LEU A 129 2.93 7.17 -5.36
N GLU A 130 2.60 7.89 -4.29
CA GLU A 130 2.59 9.35 -4.25
C GLU A 130 3.91 9.93 -4.76
N GLY A 131 3.83 11.04 -5.52
CA GLY A 131 5.00 11.72 -6.06
C GLY A 131 5.67 11.03 -7.25
N GLN A 132 5.29 9.80 -7.61
CA GLN A 132 5.86 9.14 -8.78
C GLN A 132 5.22 9.67 -10.07
N ASP A 133 6.07 10.10 -11.01
CA ASP A 133 5.62 10.36 -12.39
C ASP A 133 5.66 9.05 -13.18
N VAL A 134 4.47 8.52 -13.40
CA VAL A 134 4.27 7.28 -14.16
C VAL A 134 3.65 7.53 -15.53
N ASN A 135 3.47 8.81 -15.92
CA ASN A 135 2.76 9.18 -17.13
C ASN A 135 3.42 8.57 -18.37
N GLN A 136 4.75 8.63 -18.47
CA GLN A 136 5.48 8.06 -19.61
C GLN A 136 5.28 6.54 -19.77
N VAL A 137 5.13 5.82 -18.66
CA VAL A 137 4.94 4.36 -18.71
C VAL A 137 3.46 3.99 -18.87
N LEU A 138 2.57 4.71 -18.19
CA LEU A 138 1.15 4.34 -18.17
C LEU A 138 0.38 4.82 -19.39
N SER A 139 0.65 6.02 -19.93
CA SER A 139 -0.17 6.62 -20.99
C SER A 139 -0.28 5.72 -22.23
N ASP A 140 0.86 5.32 -22.78
CA ASP A 140 0.88 4.51 -23.99
C ASP A 140 0.43 3.07 -23.73
N ARG A 141 0.83 2.51 -22.57
CA ARG A 141 0.51 1.14 -22.21
C ARG A 141 -0.95 0.96 -21.84
N LEU A 142 -1.57 1.93 -21.16
CA LEU A 142 -3.01 1.90 -20.89
C LEU A 142 -3.84 1.92 -22.17
N SER A 143 -3.41 2.64 -23.20
CA SER A 143 -4.05 2.64 -24.51
C SER A 143 -3.96 1.25 -25.19
N GLN A 144 -2.79 0.60 -25.10
CA GLN A 144 -2.60 -0.77 -25.59
C GLN A 144 -3.46 -1.78 -24.81
N ILE A 145 -3.49 -1.67 -23.48
CA ILE A 145 -4.31 -2.53 -22.63
C ILE A 145 -5.79 -2.39 -22.97
N LYS A 146 -6.29 -1.18 -23.16
CA LYS A 146 -7.68 -0.93 -23.59
C LYS A 146 -8.00 -1.50 -24.97
N THR A 147 -7.03 -1.52 -25.88
CA THR A 147 -7.21 -2.15 -27.21
C THR A 147 -7.34 -3.67 -27.11
N ILE A 148 -6.53 -4.30 -26.25
CA ILE A 148 -6.53 -5.77 -26.06
C ILE A 148 -7.74 -6.20 -25.21
N TYR A 149 -8.12 -5.39 -24.23
CA TYR A 149 -9.19 -5.66 -23.27
C TYR A 149 -10.21 -4.49 -23.24
N PRO A 150 -11.07 -4.36 -24.29
CA PRO A 150 -11.97 -3.20 -24.39
C PRO A 150 -12.98 -3.06 -23.25
N GLN A 151 -13.34 -4.18 -22.61
CA GLN A 151 -14.29 -4.20 -21.50
C GLN A 151 -13.63 -4.07 -20.12
N LEU A 152 -12.29 -4.01 -20.06
CA LEU A 152 -11.58 -3.89 -18.80
C LEU A 152 -11.73 -2.48 -18.21
N GLN A 153 -12.34 -2.38 -17.05
CA GLN A 153 -12.41 -1.14 -16.29
C GLN A 153 -11.15 -0.96 -15.46
N ILE A 154 -10.38 0.09 -15.74
CA ILE A 154 -9.12 0.37 -15.03
C ILE A 154 -9.35 1.54 -14.09
N THR A 155 -9.07 1.31 -12.80
CA THR A 155 -9.00 2.36 -11.77
C THR A 155 -7.57 2.63 -11.40
N LEU A 156 -7.25 3.90 -11.18
CA LEU A 156 -5.91 4.37 -10.80
C LEU A 156 -6.02 5.25 -9.56
N GLU A 157 -5.29 4.91 -8.52
CA GLU A 157 -5.27 5.68 -7.27
C GLU A 157 -3.83 5.94 -6.83
N ARG A 158 -3.59 7.14 -6.31
CA ARG A 158 -2.31 7.47 -5.65
C ARG A 158 -2.42 7.22 -4.17
N ASN A 159 -1.39 6.59 -3.61
CA ASN A 159 -1.39 6.28 -2.18
C ASN A 159 0.03 6.20 -1.61
N SER A 160 0.12 6.18 -0.28
CA SER A 160 1.36 6.04 0.46
C SER A 160 1.95 4.62 0.36
N TYR A 161 3.20 4.46 0.74
CA TYR A 161 3.88 3.15 0.74
C TYR A 161 3.11 2.10 1.55
N GLN A 162 2.70 2.44 2.77
CA GLN A 162 1.99 1.52 3.66
C GLN A 162 0.63 1.13 3.07
N ASN A 163 -0.13 2.10 2.56
CA ASN A 163 -1.44 1.86 1.98
C ASN A 163 -1.35 1.02 0.69
N LEU A 164 -0.32 1.21 -0.12
CA LEU A 164 -0.08 0.39 -1.31
C LEU A 164 0.22 -1.07 -0.94
N ARG A 165 1.14 -1.31 0.01
CA ARG A 165 1.46 -2.67 0.47
C ARG A 165 0.24 -3.35 1.09
N SER A 166 -0.48 -2.68 1.98
CA SER A 166 -1.67 -3.25 2.60
C SER A 166 -2.78 -3.47 1.59
N GLY A 167 -2.99 -2.54 0.66
CA GLY A 167 -3.97 -2.65 -0.41
C GLY A 167 -3.67 -3.81 -1.37
N LEU A 168 -2.40 -4.08 -1.71
CA LEU A 168 -2.03 -5.23 -2.51
C LEU A 168 -2.23 -6.55 -1.74
N ARG A 169 -1.85 -6.61 -0.45
CA ARG A 169 -2.09 -7.79 0.39
C ARG A 169 -3.58 -8.08 0.57
N SER A 170 -4.37 -7.04 0.78
CA SER A 170 -5.83 -7.17 0.94
C SER A 170 -6.54 -7.45 -0.39
N GLY A 171 -5.84 -7.28 -1.54
CA GLY A 171 -6.39 -7.34 -2.88
C GLY A 171 -7.29 -6.14 -3.23
N HIS A 172 -7.21 -5.03 -2.51
CA HIS A 172 -7.79 -3.74 -2.91
C HIS A 172 -7.16 -3.25 -4.20
N TYR A 173 -5.84 -3.44 -4.35
CA TYR A 173 -5.13 -3.28 -5.61
C TYR A 173 -4.78 -4.65 -6.20
N ASP A 174 -4.98 -4.79 -7.50
CA ASP A 174 -4.51 -5.95 -8.27
C ASP A 174 -3.03 -5.82 -8.62
N LEU A 175 -2.58 -4.57 -8.76
CA LEU A 175 -1.23 -4.19 -9.10
C LEU A 175 -0.89 -2.87 -8.40
N ILE A 176 0.33 -2.74 -7.89
CA ILE A 176 0.85 -1.44 -7.43
C ILE A 176 2.11 -1.07 -8.18
N ILE A 177 2.36 0.24 -8.31
CA ILE A 177 3.60 0.80 -8.85
C ILE A 177 4.27 1.58 -7.73
N THR A 178 5.47 1.13 -7.35
CA THR A 178 6.23 1.66 -6.21
C THR A 178 7.73 1.55 -6.44
N LEU A 179 8.54 1.89 -5.44
CA LEU A 179 9.99 1.72 -5.47
C LEU A 179 10.38 0.34 -4.91
N SER A 180 11.36 -0.32 -5.53
CA SER A 180 11.72 -1.71 -5.24
C SER A 180 12.10 -1.94 -3.78
N PHE A 181 12.88 -1.04 -3.20
CA PHE A 181 13.41 -1.17 -1.84
C PHE A 181 12.32 -1.28 -0.75
N ASP A 182 11.09 -0.92 -1.06
CA ASP A 182 9.99 -0.95 -0.09
C ASP A 182 9.19 -2.26 -0.13
N VAL A 183 9.44 -3.12 -1.11
CA VAL A 183 8.68 -4.35 -1.38
C VAL A 183 9.55 -5.55 -1.71
N GLU A 184 10.88 -5.40 -1.87
CA GLU A 184 11.77 -6.49 -2.30
C GLU A 184 11.88 -7.63 -1.28
N ASP A 185 11.72 -7.34 0.01
CA ASP A 185 11.74 -8.35 1.09
C ASP A 185 10.40 -9.06 1.30
N GLU A 186 9.36 -8.72 0.52
CA GLU A 186 8.03 -9.28 0.67
C GLU A 186 7.88 -10.59 -0.11
N ALA A 187 7.91 -11.72 0.61
CA ALA A 187 7.85 -13.07 0.02
C ALA A 187 6.60 -13.34 -0.83
N ASP A 188 5.48 -12.68 -0.48
CA ASP A 188 4.18 -12.86 -1.15
C ASP A 188 4.04 -12.03 -2.44
N PHE A 189 5.02 -11.20 -2.78
CA PHE A 189 4.97 -10.31 -3.92
C PHE A 189 5.84 -10.82 -5.08
N ARG A 190 5.46 -10.46 -6.30
CA ARG A 190 6.27 -10.56 -7.51
C ARG A 190 6.49 -9.17 -8.07
N LEU A 191 7.75 -8.85 -8.29
CA LEU A 191 8.21 -7.56 -8.77
C LEU A 191 8.59 -7.64 -10.25
N PHE A 192 8.27 -6.60 -11.00
CA PHE A 192 8.64 -6.42 -12.41
C PHE A 192 9.17 -5.01 -12.59
N THR A 193 10.45 -4.88 -12.91
CA THR A 193 11.07 -3.58 -13.14
C THR A 193 10.43 -2.90 -14.34
N LEU A 194 9.99 -1.66 -14.15
CA LEU A 194 9.44 -0.81 -15.20
C LEU A 194 10.53 0.08 -15.79
N TYR A 195 11.27 0.77 -14.93
CA TYR A 195 12.39 1.65 -15.28
C TYR A 195 13.20 1.99 -14.03
N GLU A 196 14.34 2.63 -14.26
CA GLU A 196 15.22 3.09 -13.18
C GLU A 196 15.18 4.61 -13.08
N LYS A 197 15.42 5.12 -11.88
CA LYS A 197 15.50 6.55 -11.58
C LYS A 197 16.78 6.88 -10.84
N SER A 198 17.38 8.01 -11.22
CA SER A 198 18.54 8.53 -10.52
C SER A 198 18.14 9.20 -9.21
N PRO A 199 18.84 8.92 -8.10
CA PRO A 199 18.61 9.58 -6.84
C PRO A 199 19.00 11.07 -6.91
N ALA A 200 18.33 11.86 -6.09
CA ALA A 200 18.60 13.29 -5.95
C ALA A 200 18.38 13.74 -4.50
N ILE A 201 19.00 14.82 -4.13
CA ILE A 201 18.88 15.47 -2.84
C ILE A 201 17.97 16.68 -3.00
N ALA A 202 16.83 16.67 -2.33
CA ALA A 202 15.91 17.79 -2.27
C ALA A 202 16.27 18.69 -1.08
N MET A 203 16.38 19.99 -1.34
CA MET A 203 16.68 21.01 -0.31
C MET A 203 16.01 22.33 -0.65
N HIS A 204 15.88 23.19 0.34
CA HIS A 204 15.42 24.57 0.12
C HIS A 204 16.39 25.31 -0.81
N LYS A 205 15.88 26.09 -1.76
CA LYS A 205 16.70 26.81 -2.75
C LYS A 205 17.73 27.80 -2.17
N ALA A 206 17.53 28.26 -0.93
CA ALA A 206 18.48 29.12 -0.22
C ALA A 206 19.51 28.32 0.60
N HIS A 207 19.51 26.98 0.49
CA HIS A 207 20.49 26.13 1.19
C HIS A 207 21.91 26.39 0.64
N PRO A 208 22.96 26.38 1.49
CA PRO A 208 24.32 26.60 1.01
C PRO A 208 24.80 25.70 -0.09
N LEU A 209 24.33 24.45 -0.08
CA LEU A 209 24.65 23.41 -1.09
C LEU A 209 23.76 23.48 -2.35
N ALA A 210 22.75 24.34 -2.40
CA ALA A 210 21.77 24.38 -3.51
C ALA A 210 22.36 24.77 -4.87
N SER A 211 23.54 25.37 -4.90
CA SER A 211 24.27 25.75 -6.12
C SER A 211 25.22 24.67 -6.66
N GLN A 212 25.36 23.55 -5.96
CA GLN A 212 26.22 22.45 -6.38
C GLN A 212 25.61 21.73 -7.58
N LYS A 213 26.46 21.22 -8.47
CA LYS A 213 26.03 20.46 -9.67
C LYS A 213 25.67 19.01 -9.35
N ALA A 214 26.35 18.43 -8.38
CA ALA A 214 26.10 17.08 -7.86
C ALA A 214 26.64 17.01 -6.42
N LEU A 215 26.10 16.07 -5.64
CA LEU A 215 26.51 15.82 -4.25
C LEU A 215 26.68 14.33 -4.00
N THR A 216 27.61 13.98 -3.13
CA THR A 216 27.71 12.66 -2.50
C THR A 216 27.00 12.68 -1.15
N LEU A 217 26.74 11.51 -0.57
CA LEU A 217 26.23 11.46 0.81
C LEU A 217 27.24 12.00 1.82
N GLY A 218 28.54 11.82 1.59
CA GLY A 218 29.59 12.34 2.43
C GLY A 218 29.57 13.86 2.56
N ASP A 219 29.12 14.58 1.53
CA ASP A 219 28.96 16.05 1.56
C ASP A 219 27.83 16.50 2.52
N LEU A 220 26.95 15.57 2.93
CA LEU A 220 25.75 15.83 3.71
C LEU A 220 25.87 15.40 5.18
N LYS A 221 27.04 14.97 5.63
CA LYS A 221 27.26 14.39 6.97
C LYS A 221 26.84 15.28 8.13
N ASP A 222 26.91 16.59 7.94
CA ASP A 222 26.59 17.58 8.97
C ASP A 222 25.14 18.13 8.83
N GLU A 223 24.41 17.68 7.81
CA GLU A 223 23.08 18.19 7.48
C GLU A 223 21.97 17.50 8.30
N ASN A 224 20.86 18.23 8.47
CA ASN A 224 19.64 17.67 9.04
C ASN A 224 18.84 16.92 7.96
N PHE A 225 18.43 15.69 8.24
CA PHE A 225 17.61 14.89 7.31
C PHE A 225 16.14 14.90 7.70
N VAL A 226 15.28 15.03 6.69
CA VAL A 226 13.85 14.76 6.76
C VAL A 226 13.60 13.51 5.93
N VAL A 227 13.01 12.48 6.51
CA VAL A 227 12.81 11.18 5.86
C VAL A 227 11.38 10.68 6.09
N ILE A 228 10.80 9.98 5.12
CA ILE A 228 9.52 9.30 5.33
C ILE A 228 9.66 8.35 6.53
N SER A 229 8.69 8.37 7.43
CA SER A 229 8.76 7.63 8.69
C SER A 229 9.04 6.14 8.44
N ARG A 230 9.80 5.54 9.37
CA ARG A 230 10.12 4.11 9.32
C ARG A 230 8.86 3.23 9.29
N GLN A 231 7.76 3.68 9.89
CA GLN A 231 6.49 2.95 9.87
C GLN A 231 5.88 2.95 8.46
N GLU A 232 6.02 4.05 7.74
CA GLU A 232 5.46 4.23 6.40
C GLU A 232 6.31 3.54 5.33
N SER A 233 7.62 3.76 5.33
CA SER A 233 8.59 3.16 4.39
C SER A 233 9.79 2.58 5.15
N PRO A 234 9.69 1.35 5.68
CA PRO A 234 10.80 0.70 6.38
C PRO A 234 12.04 0.55 5.50
N GLY A 235 11.85 0.13 4.24
CA GLY A 235 12.93 -0.07 3.27
C GLY A 235 13.63 1.24 2.91
N GLY A 236 12.88 2.31 2.65
CA GLY A 236 13.45 3.62 2.35
C GLY A 236 14.23 4.21 3.52
N TYR A 237 13.70 4.06 4.74
CA TYR A 237 14.38 4.49 5.96
C TYR A 237 15.70 3.73 6.17
N GLN A 238 15.66 2.41 6.07
CA GLN A 238 16.85 1.58 6.25
C GLN A 238 17.90 1.85 5.18
N ARG A 239 17.49 2.00 3.92
CA ARG A 239 18.38 2.36 2.81
C ARG A 239 19.15 3.67 3.09
N LEU A 240 18.49 4.71 3.61
CA LEU A 240 19.17 5.95 4.00
C LEU A 240 20.24 5.68 5.07
N VAL A 241 19.86 4.96 6.14
CA VAL A 241 20.76 4.65 7.25
C VAL A 241 21.98 3.87 6.77
N ASP A 242 21.77 2.82 5.97
CA ASP A 242 22.84 1.96 5.46
C ASP A 242 23.75 2.72 4.49
N SER A 243 23.17 3.55 3.62
CA SER A 243 23.94 4.37 2.68
C SER A 243 24.82 5.40 3.39
N CYS A 244 24.30 6.05 4.44
CA CYS A 244 25.10 6.97 5.26
C CYS A 244 26.19 6.23 6.06
N ALA A 245 25.89 5.04 6.58
CA ALA A 245 26.84 4.22 7.30
C ALA A 245 28.01 3.77 6.39
N ALA A 246 27.73 3.46 5.12
CA ALA A 246 28.76 3.13 4.12
C ALA A 246 29.72 4.31 3.86
N GLU A 247 29.26 5.56 4.02
CA GLU A 247 30.05 6.79 3.95
C GLU A 247 30.68 7.20 5.30
N GLY A 248 30.51 6.34 6.34
CA GLY A 248 31.15 6.51 7.63
C GLY A 248 30.44 7.46 8.61
N PHE A 249 29.14 7.76 8.40
CA PHE A 249 28.38 8.59 9.33
C PHE A 249 26.94 8.07 9.55
N ALA A 250 26.29 8.54 10.63
CA ALA A 250 24.87 8.31 10.86
C ALA A 250 24.06 9.55 10.46
N PRO A 251 22.93 9.42 9.73
CA PRO A 251 22.14 10.58 9.35
C PRO A 251 21.48 11.25 10.57
N LYS A 252 21.54 12.57 10.66
CA LYS A 252 20.87 13.34 11.70
C LYS A 252 19.41 13.57 11.33
N ILE A 253 18.54 12.56 11.58
CA ILE A 253 17.13 12.61 11.25
C ILE A 253 16.40 13.50 12.26
N VAL A 254 15.85 14.63 11.79
CA VAL A 254 15.16 15.62 12.63
C VAL A 254 13.64 15.57 12.51
N ARG A 255 13.11 15.00 11.43
CA ARG A 255 11.67 14.81 11.20
C ARG A 255 11.42 13.54 10.40
N GLU A 256 10.30 12.86 10.74
CA GLU A 256 9.83 11.64 10.12
C GLU A 256 8.35 11.77 9.71
N PRO A 257 8.02 12.59 8.68
CA PRO A 257 6.66 12.71 8.18
C PRO A 257 6.14 11.40 7.58
N ARG A 258 4.80 11.25 7.54
CA ARG A 258 4.14 10.06 7.00
C ARG A 258 3.74 10.16 5.53
N SER A 259 3.81 11.35 4.93
CA SER A 259 3.46 11.58 3.52
C SER A 259 4.53 12.39 2.83
N LEU A 260 4.64 12.22 1.51
CA LEU A 260 5.52 13.02 0.68
C LEU A 260 5.20 14.52 0.78
N GLU A 261 3.92 14.88 0.81
CA GLU A 261 3.50 16.28 0.94
C GLU A 261 4.03 16.92 2.22
N SER A 262 3.91 16.22 3.36
CA SER A 262 4.45 16.68 4.65
C SER A 262 5.98 16.72 4.66
N LEU A 263 6.65 15.80 3.96
CA LEU A 263 8.11 15.81 3.79
C LEU A 263 8.52 17.05 3.00
N LEU A 264 7.90 17.31 1.86
CA LEU A 264 8.20 18.47 1.02
C LEU A 264 7.97 19.77 1.77
N LEU A 265 6.91 19.89 2.56
CA LEU A 265 6.67 21.07 3.42
C LEU A 265 7.81 21.28 4.42
N CYS A 266 8.36 20.24 5.04
CA CYS A 266 9.53 20.36 5.91
C CYS A 266 10.76 20.87 5.15
N VAL A 267 10.99 20.39 3.92
CA VAL A 267 12.10 20.85 3.08
C VAL A 267 11.90 22.31 2.65
N GLU A 268 10.68 22.70 2.27
CA GLU A 268 10.31 24.08 1.95
C GLU A 268 10.55 25.05 3.11
N MET A 269 10.30 24.59 4.32
CA MET A 269 10.54 25.39 5.53
C MET A 269 12.02 25.40 5.97
N GLY A 270 12.92 24.75 5.22
CA GLY A 270 14.34 24.68 5.55
C GLY A 270 14.65 23.88 6.82
N VAL A 271 13.76 22.96 7.23
CA VAL A 271 13.97 22.11 8.42
C VAL A 271 15.09 21.10 8.20
N GLY A 272 15.29 20.67 6.95
CA GLY A 272 16.34 19.75 6.55
C GLY A 272 16.25 19.39 5.08
N ILE A 273 17.13 18.48 4.67
CA ILE A 273 17.21 17.93 3.31
C ILE A 273 16.55 16.55 3.24
N SER A 274 16.24 16.08 2.03
CA SER A 274 15.70 14.73 1.83
C SER A 274 16.28 14.05 0.60
N LEU A 275 16.43 12.71 0.65
CA LEU A 275 16.73 11.91 -0.52
C LEU A 275 15.43 11.57 -1.24
N LEU A 276 15.36 11.94 -2.51
CA LEU A 276 14.24 11.69 -3.42
C LEU A 276 14.80 11.15 -4.75
N ASP A 277 13.98 11.06 -5.77
CA ASP A 277 14.43 10.85 -7.15
C ASP A 277 14.37 12.17 -7.95
N GLN A 278 15.15 12.26 -9.03
CA GLN A 278 15.21 13.46 -9.87
C GLN A 278 13.88 13.86 -10.49
N ASN A 279 12.97 12.89 -10.65
CA ASN A 279 11.66 13.07 -11.30
C ASN A 279 10.52 13.06 -10.27
N THR A 280 10.83 13.16 -8.98
CA THR A 280 9.76 13.38 -7.97
C THR A 280 9.01 14.65 -8.36
N ARG A 281 7.69 14.55 -8.41
CA ARG A 281 6.83 15.68 -8.82
C ARG A 281 6.92 16.82 -7.82
N LEU A 282 7.91 17.69 -8.04
CA LEU A 282 8.14 18.92 -7.27
C LEU A 282 7.51 20.15 -7.92
N GLU A 283 6.74 19.96 -9.01
CA GLU A 283 6.13 21.02 -9.82
C GLU A 283 5.29 22.01 -9.02
N LEU A 284 4.96 21.66 -7.78
CA LEU A 284 4.17 22.49 -6.88
C LEU A 284 5.01 23.33 -5.89
N SER A 285 6.33 23.17 -5.87
CA SER A 285 7.18 23.90 -4.92
C SER A 285 8.25 24.75 -5.60
N PRO A 286 8.06 26.07 -5.70
CA PRO A 286 9.09 26.98 -6.21
C PRO A 286 10.24 27.20 -5.22
N TYR A 287 10.21 26.59 -4.05
CA TYR A 287 11.18 26.77 -2.97
C TYR A 287 12.18 25.62 -2.85
N ILE A 288 11.92 24.49 -3.51
CA ILE A 288 12.79 23.31 -3.48
C ILE A 288 13.63 23.24 -4.76
N VAL A 289 14.89 22.86 -4.60
CA VAL A 289 15.76 22.42 -5.69
C VAL A 289 16.18 20.99 -5.44
N THR A 290 16.40 20.24 -6.52
CA THR A 290 16.98 18.90 -6.48
C THR A 290 18.38 18.91 -7.06
N ILE A 291 19.33 18.35 -6.34
CA ILE A 291 20.71 18.19 -6.77
C ILE A 291 20.94 16.71 -7.04
N PRO A 292 21.45 16.32 -8.23
CA PRO A 292 21.78 14.93 -8.53
C PRO A 292 22.73 14.34 -7.47
N GLN A 293 22.45 13.11 -7.06
CA GLN A 293 23.29 12.36 -6.14
C GLN A 293 24.04 11.27 -6.91
N HIS A 294 25.34 11.12 -6.68
CA HIS A 294 26.12 10.02 -7.19
C HIS A 294 25.87 8.74 -6.37
N ALA A 295 24.86 7.99 -6.75
CA ALA A 295 24.50 6.69 -6.15
C ALA A 295 23.83 5.79 -7.20
N PRO A 296 23.77 4.47 -6.95
CA PRO A 296 23.05 3.56 -7.84
C PRO A 296 21.59 3.96 -8.04
N PRO A 297 21.04 3.79 -9.25
CA PRO A 297 19.66 4.11 -9.54
C PRO A 297 18.68 3.29 -8.68
N MET A 298 17.47 3.80 -8.56
CA MET A 298 16.36 3.14 -7.88
C MET A 298 15.38 2.58 -8.91
N ALA A 299 15.01 1.31 -8.75
CA ALA A 299 14.04 0.69 -9.64
C ALA A 299 12.61 1.09 -9.24
N VAL A 300 11.85 1.58 -10.21
CA VAL A 300 10.39 1.65 -10.15
C VAL A 300 9.84 0.32 -10.63
N VAL A 301 9.00 -0.31 -9.84
CA VAL A 301 8.50 -1.66 -10.09
C VAL A 301 6.98 -1.71 -10.12
N ALA A 302 6.44 -2.55 -11.01
CA ALA A 302 5.08 -3.04 -10.90
C ALA A 302 5.10 -4.29 -10.00
N VAL A 303 4.19 -4.36 -9.06
CA VAL A 303 4.14 -5.42 -8.07
C VAL A 303 2.74 -6.04 -8.06
N ILE A 304 2.69 -7.36 -8.08
CA ILE A 304 1.46 -8.14 -7.96
C ILE A 304 1.59 -9.15 -6.84
N ASN A 305 0.46 -9.62 -6.31
CA ASN A 305 0.47 -10.75 -5.39
C ASN A 305 0.96 -12.00 -6.12
N ARG A 306 1.88 -12.76 -5.51
CA ARG A 306 2.45 -13.98 -6.09
C ARG A 306 1.40 -15.05 -6.39
N SER A 307 0.34 -15.10 -5.60
CA SER A 307 -0.78 -16.02 -5.76
C SER A 307 -1.73 -15.63 -6.91
N ASP A 308 -1.63 -14.41 -7.45
CA ASP A 308 -2.51 -13.97 -8.53
C ASP A 308 -2.09 -14.58 -9.87
N GLN A 309 -2.90 -15.51 -10.37
CA GLN A 309 -2.69 -16.23 -11.62
C GLN A 309 -3.63 -15.77 -12.74
N ARG A 310 -4.40 -14.68 -12.53
CA ARG A 310 -5.32 -14.16 -13.56
C ARG A 310 -4.56 -13.77 -14.83
N PRO A 311 -4.92 -14.33 -16.01
CA PRO A 311 -4.19 -14.04 -17.25
C PRO A 311 -4.14 -12.55 -17.60
N VAL A 312 -5.21 -11.81 -17.32
CA VAL A 312 -5.27 -10.37 -17.58
C VAL A 312 -4.18 -9.62 -16.80
N ILE A 313 -3.99 -9.94 -15.51
CA ILE A 313 -2.97 -9.30 -14.66
C ILE A 313 -1.57 -9.62 -15.17
N GLN A 314 -1.31 -10.91 -15.48
CA GLN A 314 -0.01 -11.36 -16.01
C GLN A 314 0.33 -10.66 -17.35
N ASN A 315 -0.66 -10.49 -18.23
CA ASN A 315 -0.47 -9.79 -19.51
C ASN A 315 -0.27 -8.29 -19.32
N VAL A 316 -1.04 -7.65 -18.43
CA VAL A 316 -0.88 -6.23 -18.13
C VAL A 316 0.51 -5.95 -17.57
N VAL A 317 0.98 -6.75 -16.61
CA VAL A 317 2.33 -6.57 -16.06
C VAL A 317 3.42 -6.73 -17.13
N LYS A 318 3.28 -7.73 -18.02
CA LYS A 318 4.21 -7.90 -19.15
C LYS A 318 4.20 -6.70 -20.09
N LEU A 319 3.03 -6.14 -20.40
CA LEU A 319 2.91 -4.94 -21.21
C LEU A 319 3.57 -3.73 -20.54
N LEU A 320 3.38 -3.57 -19.23
CA LEU A 320 3.98 -2.47 -18.48
C LEU A 320 5.50 -2.59 -18.39
N SER A 321 6.05 -3.81 -18.22
CA SER A 321 7.48 -4.07 -18.05
C SER A 321 8.24 -4.28 -19.37
N SER A 322 7.54 -4.42 -20.51
CA SER A 322 8.22 -4.48 -21.82
C SER A 322 8.91 -3.15 -22.09
N GLN A 323 10.24 -3.16 -22.19
CA GLN A 323 11.01 -1.97 -22.55
C GLN A 323 10.53 -1.42 -23.90
N ASN A 324 10.44 -0.10 -24.00
CA ASN A 324 10.30 0.57 -25.29
C ASN A 324 11.57 0.30 -26.09
N ASN A 325 11.57 -0.73 -26.96
CA ASN A 325 12.46 -0.79 -28.11
C ASN A 325 11.94 0.19 -29.18
N GLY A 326 11.82 1.43 -28.80
CA GLY A 326 11.55 2.54 -29.71
C GLY A 326 12.78 3.43 -29.66
N GLU A 327 13.58 3.32 -30.71
CA GLU A 327 14.70 4.20 -31.05
C GLU A 327 14.32 5.68 -30.81
N LEU A 328 15.22 6.38 -30.09
CA LEU A 328 15.36 7.83 -30.18
C LEU A 328 16.03 8.21 -31.48
#